data_4a4a8098df6781412b7b9283108b2477
#
_entry.id   4a4a8098df6781412b7b9283108b2477
#
_cell.length_a   1.000
_cell.length_b   1.000
_cell.length_c   1.000
_cell.angle_alpha   90.00
_cell.angle_beta   90.00
_cell.angle_gamma   90.00
#
_symmetry.space_group_name_H-M   'P 1'
#
loop_
_entity.id
_entity.type
_entity.pdbx_description
1 polymer ?
#
loop_
_entity_poly.entity_id
_entity_poly.type
_entity_poly.pdbx_seq_one_letter_code
_entity_poly.pdbx_strand_id
1 'polypeptide(L)'
;MQTNFSLEQLKDKDNKSSEKIFRKCVHCGFCNATCPTYQLLGDELDGPRGRIYLIKDMLENEKKPSANVVKHIDRCLSCYGCMTTCPSEVNYMHLIDHGRNYIEKNYERPFWDKQIRNFLSIILPNQNLFRIVGFLTRLLKPIKFLFPTKIKKMITLMPSQFPKKKLAEKRIYPVKIGKRIARVALLSGCVQRTLSPQINEATIRLLNRHGVEVVVPKKIECCGSLNHHLGKESSAHKYFKNNILIWYDEYLNRGLDAIISNTSGCGTTLKDYGFIFRENKELKKKAKKISELTKDISEFLIENLKLNFKEINKDKNYKIAYHSPCSMQHGQKVHAEPINLIKKTGNEVVEIPDGHLCCGSAGTYNMLQTEIADKLLKEKIMNIEKVRPDIISTGNIGCIAQIENGTKIPILHTVEIIDWYTGGPKPKILSSI
;
A
#
# COMPACT_ATOMS: atom_id res chain seq x y z
N MET A 1 9.97 -11.07 25.42
CA MET A 1 10.23 -10.04 26.46
C MET A 1 9.27 -10.21 27.63
N GLN A 2 9.69 -9.92 28.85
CA GLN A 2 8.79 -9.79 30.00
C GLN A 2 7.91 -8.54 29.83
N THR A 3 6.67 -8.61 30.32
CA THR A 3 5.66 -7.54 30.26
C THR A 3 5.07 -7.33 31.65
N ASN A 4 4.73 -6.07 31.98
CA ASN A 4 4.23 -5.64 33.29
C ASN A 4 2.88 -4.94 33.19
N PHE A 5 2.04 -5.33 32.22
CA PHE A 5 0.68 -4.78 32.11
C PHE A 5 -0.17 -5.20 33.32
N SER A 6 -0.90 -4.27 33.90
CA SER A 6 -1.89 -4.54 34.92
C SER A 6 -3.11 -5.28 34.33
N LEU A 7 -3.86 -5.97 35.18
CA LEU A 7 -5.11 -6.62 34.76
C LEU A 7 -6.13 -5.62 34.19
N GLU A 8 -6.11 -4.38 34.67
CA GLU A 8 -6.98 -3.30 34.15
C GLU A 8 -6.57 -2.90 32.74
N GLN A 9 -5.27 -2.70 32.48
CA GLN A 9 -4.77 -2.40 31.14
C GLN A 9 -5.08 -3.52 30.14
N LEU A 10 -5.08 -4.77 30.58
CA LEU A 10 -5.37 -5.95 29.73
C LEU A 10 -6.87 -6.13 29.41
N LYS A 11 -7.78 -5.35 30.02
CA LYS A 11 -9.18 -5.27 29.56
C LYS A 11 -9.29 -4.58 28.21
N ASP A 12 -8.38 -3.66 27.89
CA ASP A 12 -8.28 -3.09 26.54
C ASP A 12 -7.79 -4.15 25.54
N LYS A 13 -8.54 -4.30 24.46
CA LYS A 13 -8.30 -5.31 23.42
C LYS A 13 -6.95 -5.15 22.69
N ASP A 14 -6.51 -3.90 22.54
CA ASP A 14 -5.31 -3.57 21.79
C ASP A 14 -4.08 -3.72 22.69
N ASN A 15 -4.15 -3.34 23.98
CA ASN A 15 -3.14 -3.67 24.98
C ASN A 15 -2.97 -5.18 25.12
N LYS A 16 -4.06 -5.94 25.23
CA LYS A 16 -4.02 -7.40 25.33
C LYS A 16 -3.38 -8.05 24.10
N SER A 17 -3.62 -7.50 22.91
CA SER A 17 -2.99 -7.97 21.67
C SER A 17 -1.51 -7.62 21.65
N SER A 18 -1.14 -6.39 22.00
CA SER A 18 0.24 -5.91 22.03
C SER A 18 1.08 -6.68 23.05
N GLU A 19 0.52 -6.97 24.21
CA GLU A 19 1.18 -7.76 25.26
C GLU A 19 1.59 -9.16 24.73
N LYS A 20 0.67 -9.85 24.05
CA LYS A 20 0.96 -11.15 23.43
C LYS A 20 2.09 -11.06 22.39
N ILE A 21 2.13 -9.96 21.62
CA ILE A 21 3.15 -9.74 20.60
C ILE A 21 4.49 -9.42 21.25
N PHE A 22 4.54 -8.61 22.32
CA PHE A 22 5.75 -8.33 23.08
C PHE A 22 6.37 -9.61 23.67
N ARG A 23 5.56 -10.51 24.21
CA ARG A 23 6.04 -11.79 24.76
C ARG A 23 6.71 -12.68 23.72
N LYS A 24 6.30 -12.60 22.45
CA LYS A 24 6.96 -13.33 21.35
C LYS A 24 8.36 -12.78 21.05
N CYS A 25 8.62 -11.51 21.32
CA CYS A 25 9.88 -10.88 20.96
C CYS A 25 11.01 -11.31 21.93
N VAL A 26 12.03 -12.00 21.42
CA VAL A 26 13.23 -12.39 22.18
C VAL A 26 14.36 -11.36 22.10
N HIS A 27 14.13 -10.22 21.47
CA HIS A 27 15.06 -9.08 21.36
C HIS A 27 16.39 -9.39 20.63
N CYS A 28 16.45 -10.39 19.76
CA CYS A 28 17.68 -10.85 19.09
C CYS A 28 18.29 -9.85 18.09
N GLY A 29 17.48 -8.92 17.53
CA GLY A 29 17.97 -7.90 16.61
C GLY A 29 18.01 -8.27 15.12
N PHE A 30 17.66 -9.49 14.69
CA PHE A 30 17.63 -9.88 13.27
C PHE A 30 16.81 -8.94 12.41
N CYS A 31 15.72 -8.38 12.97
CA CYS A 31 14.86 -7.43 12.27
C CYS A 31 15.56 -6.11 11.89
N ASN A 32 16.67 -5.75 12.52
CA ASN A 32 17.42 -4.53 12.22
C ASN A 32 18.11 -4.63 10.84
N ALA A 33 18.57 -5.82 10.47
CA ALA A 33 19.26 -6.05 9.18
C ALA A 33 18.38 -5.76 7.95
N THR A 34 17.05 -5.86 8.08
CA THR A 34 16.12 -5.58 6.97
C THR A 34 15.36 -4.26 7.14
N CYS A 35 15.70 -3.48 8.17
CA CYS A 35 15.03 -2.22 8.43
C CYS A 35 15.68 -1.07 7.67
N PRO A 36 14.98 -0.43 6.69
CA PRO A 36 15.58 0.64 5.90
C PRO A 36 16.02 1.85 6.72
N THR A 37 15.26 2.20 7.77
CA THR A 37 15.61 3.35 8.62
C THR A 37 16.79 3.06 9.55
N TYR A 38 16.94 1.82 10.02
CA TYR A 38 18.11 1.42 10.79
C TYR A 38 19.38 1.41 9.92
N GLN A 39 19.31 0.82 8.73
CA GLN A 39 20.44 0.78 7.80
C GLN A 39 20.90 2.19 7.40
N LEU A 40 19.95 3.11 7.22
CA LEU A 40 20.25 4.46 6.77
C LEU A 40 20.77 5.39 7.87
N LEU A 41 20.32 5.21 9.11
CA LEU A 41 20.54 6.14 10.22
C LEU A 41 21.47 5.58 11.30
N GLY A 42 21.65 4.25 11.40
CA GLY A 42 22.48 3.58 12.41
C GLY A 42 21.98 3.69 13.84
N ASP A 43 20.79 4.25 14.07
CA ASP A 43 20.22 4.45 15.41
C ASP A 43 19.32 3.27 15.78
N GLU A 44 19.57 2.65 16.93
CA GLU A 44 18.78 1.51 17.42
C GLU A 44 17.30 1.86 17.58
N LEU A 45 16.97 3.08 18.00
CA LEU A 45 15.59 3.53 18.17
C LEU A 45 14.88 3.72 16.81
N ASP A 46 15.62 3.85 15.72
CA ASP A 46 15.10 3.84 14.35
C ASP A 46 15.00 2.42 13.76
N GLY A 47 15.36 1.38 14.52
CA GLY A 47 15.18 -0.03 14.23
C GLY A 47 13.88 -0.61 14.80
N PRO A 48 13.43 -1.79 14.33
CA PRO A 48 12.21 -2.42 14.84
C PRO A 48 12.34 -2.82 16.31
N ARG A 49 13.51 -3.34 16.72
CA ARG A 49 13.80 -3.74 18.09
C ARG A 49 13.66 -2.58 19.05
N GLY A 50 14.30 -1.45 18.77
CA GLY A 50 14.21 -0.24 19.57
C GLY A 50 12.77 0.31 19.63
N ARG A 51 12.06 0.34 18.50
CA ARG A 51 10.65 0.76 18.44
C ARG A 51 9.72 -0.13 19.25
N ILE A 52 9.93 -1.45 19.23
CA ILE A 52 9.18 -2.39 20.09
C ILE A 52 9.37 -2.02 21.57
N TYR A 53 10.59 -1.71 21.97
CA TYR A 53 10.89 -1.28 23.33
C TYR A 53 10.21 0.05 23.69
N LEU A 54 10.29 1.06 22.79
CA LEU A 54 9.64 2.34 23.00
C LEU A 54 8.11 2.21 23.13
N ILE A 55 7.48 1.40 22.26
CA ILE A 55 6.03 1.17 22.32
C ILE A 55 5.66 0.43 23.61
N LYS A 56 6.44 -0.58 23.99
CA LYS A 56 6.22 -1.33 25.24
C LYS A 56 6.26 -0.39 26.43
N ASP A 57 7.34 0.38 26.59
CA ASP A 57 7.52 1.30 27.72
C ASP A 57 6.40 2.35 27.78
N MET A 58 5.98 2.88 26.63
CA MET A 58 4.90 3.85 26.52
C MET A 58 3.55 3.27 26.98
N LEU A 59 3.22 2.05 26.55
CA LEU A 59 1.92 1.42 26.83
C LEU A 59 1.85 0.87 28.28
N GLU A 60 2.90 0.20 28.77
CA GLU A 60 2.93 -0.36 30.14
C GLU A 60 2.85 0.70 31.21
N ASN A 61 3.56 1.80 31.01
CA ASN A 61 3.64 2.88 31.99
C ASN A 61 2.64 4.02 31.74
N GLU A 62 1.75 3.89 30.74
CA GLU A 62 0.77 4.91 30.35
C GLU A 62 1.40 6.30 30.16
N LYS A 63 2.66 6.32 29.70
CA LYS A 63 3.44 7.55 29.57
C LYS A 63 2.92 8.45 28.47
N LYS A 64 2.82 9.74 28.75
CA LYS A 64 2.65 10.74 27.68
C LYS A 64 3.86 10.65 26.74
N PRO A 65 3.65 10.44 25.42
CA PRO A 65 4.77 10.27 24.50
C PRO A 65 5.67 11.51 24.47
N SER A 66 6.97 11.32 24.58
CA SER A 66 7.93 12.40 24.40
C SER A 66 8.17 12.67 22.91
N ALA A 67 8.65 13.87 22.57
CA ALA A 67 8.99 14.22 21.20
C ALA A 67 10.03 13.27 20.58
N ASN A 68 10.93 12.71 21.41
CA ASN A 68 11.90 11.70 20.96
C ASN A 68 11.23 10.38 20.57
N VAL A 69 10.33 9.85 21.40
CA VAL A 69 9.56 8.64 21.09
C VAL A 69 8.77 8.83 19.79
N VAL A 70 8.05 9.95 19.68
CA VAL A 70 7.25 10.29 18.49
C VAL A 70 8.13 10.34 17.24
N LYS A 71 9.31 10.95 17.31
CA LYS A 71 10.28 11.03 16.21
C LYS A 71 10.62 9.63 15.67
N HIS A 72 10.98 8.69 16.53
CA HIS A 72 11.38 7.35 16.10
C HIS A 72 10.21 6.50 15.60
N ILE A 73 9.03 6.61 16.21
CA ILE A 73 7.82 5.93 15.74
C ILE A 73 7.36 6.49 14.38
N ASP A 74 7.40 7.81 14.19
CA ASP A 74 7.01 8.45 12.93
C ASP A 74 7.98 8.15 11.78
N ARG A 75 9.23 7.82 12.06
CA ARG A 75 10.24 7.38 11.08
C ARG A 75 10.03 5.94 10.57
N CYS A 76 9.13 5.17 11.15
CA CYS A 76 8.81 3.85 10.64
C CYS A 76 8.02 3.93 9.32
N LEU A 77 8.50 3.23 8.29
CA LEU A 77 7.86 3.15 6.97
C LEU A 77 6.63 2.23 6.92
N SER A 78 6.39 1.42 7.94
CA SER A 78 5.42 0.29 7.85
C SER A 78 5.66 -0.60 6.62
N CYS A 79 6.93 -0.87 6.32
CA CYS A 79 7.33 -1.74 5.21
C CYS A 79 7.22 -3.23 5.56
N TYR A 80 7.19 -3.56 6.85
CA TYR A 80 7.03 -4.91 7.41
C TYR A 80 8.15 -5.91 7.08
N GLY A 81 9.28 -5.48 6.51
CA GLY A 81 10.44 -6.34 6.28
C GLY A 81 10.92 -7.06 7.56
N CYS A 82 10.79 -6.38 8.71
CA CYS A 82 11.09 -6.95 10.01
C CYS A 82 10.18 -8.14 10.41
N MET A 83 8.97 -8.24 9.85
CA MET A 83 8.07 -9.36 10.15
C MET A 83 8.49 -10.64 9.43
N THR A 84 8.87 -10.54 8.16
CA THR A 84 9.30 -11.71 7.37
C THR A 84 10.68 -12.21 7.75
N THR A 85 11.51 -11.36 8.36
CA THR A 85 12.84 -11.71 8.86
C THR A 85 12.80 -12.28 10.27
N CYS A 86 11.70 -12.07 11.03
CA CYS A 86 11.63 -12.43 12.43
C CYS A 86 11.43 -13.94 12.64
N PRO A 87 12.38 -14.69 13.23
CA PRO A 87 12.20 -16.13 13.48
C PRO A 87 11.15 -16.43 14.57
N SER A 88 10.84 -15.45 15.44
CA SER A 88 9.79 -15.55 16.47
C SER A 88 8.42 -15.08 16.01
N GLU A 89 8.25 -14.77 14.71
CA GLU A 89 6.98 -14.36 14.10
C GLU A 89 6.29 -13.19 14.83
N VAL A 90 7.07 -12.18 15.23
CA VAL A 90 6.54 -10.97 15.89
C VAL A 90 5.68 -10.19 14.88
N ASN A 91 4.39 -10.07 15.13
CA ASN A 91 3.50 -9.26 14.31
C ASN A 91 3.71 -7.77 14.61
N TYR A 92 4.75 -7.19 14.02
CA TYR A 92 5.13 -5.80 14.23
C TYR A 92 4.11 -4.81 13.67
N MET A 93 3.32 -5.19 12.63
CA MET A 93 2.30 -4.34 12.03
C MET A 93 1.31 -3.83 13.07
N HIS A 94 0.77 -4.74 13.88
CA HIS A 94 -0.21 -4.38 14.90
C HIS A 94 0.41 -3.56 16.05
N LEU A 95 1.69 -3.75 16.37
CA LEU A 95 2.36 -2.92 17.37
C LEU A 95 2.56 -1.49 16.91
N ILE A 96 3.05 -1.29 15.69
CA ILE A 96 3.32 0.07 15.18
C ILE A 96 2.02 0.85 14.99
N ASP A 97 0.94 0.21 14.54
CA ASP A 97 -0.34 0.87 14.35
C ASP A 97 -0.98 1.23 15.71
N HIS A 98 -0.88 0.35 16.71
CA HIS A 98 -1.32 0.66 18.09
C HIS A 98 -0.49 1.81 18.68
N GLY A 99 0.85 1.77 18.55
CA GLY A 99 1.73 2.84 19.04
C GLY A 99 1.40 4.20 18.40
N ARG A 100 1.13 4.25 17.10
CA ARG A 100 0.71 5.48 16.40
C ARG A 100 -0.65 6.00 16.87
N ASN A 101 -1.61 5.09 17.09
CA ASN A 101 -2.92 5.45 17.62
C ASN A 101 -2.79 6.03 19.05
N TYR A 102 -1.96 5.42 19.90
CA TYR A 102 -1.68 5.93 21.23
C TYR A 102 -1.04 7.32 21.19
N ILE A 103 -0.05 7.53 20.32
CA ILE A 103 0.59 8.83 20.11
C ILE A 103 -0.41 9.89 19.64
N GLU A 104 -1.26 9.58 18.65
CA GLU A 104 -2.23 10.55 18.14
C GLU A 104 -3.25 10.99 19.19
N LYS A 105 -3.56 10.11 20.16
CA LYS A 105 -4.48 10.42 21.28
C LYS A 105 -3.80 11.20 22.42
N ASN A 106 -2.50 10.96 22.67
CA ASN A 106 -1.83 11.41 23.91
C ASN A 106 -0.68 12.41 23.69
N TYR A 107 -0.35 12.75 22.43
CA TYR A 107 0.73 13.67 22.09
C TYR A 107 0.22 14.92 21.36
N GLU A 108 0.57 16.08 21.88
CA GLU A 108 0.28 17.34 21.22
C GLU A 108 1.36 17.66 20.19
N ARG A 109 1.03 17.38 18.91
CA ARG A 109 1.94 17.68 17.81
C ARG A 109 2.12 19.18 17.60
N PRO A 110 3.32 19.65 17.17
CA PRO A 110 3.50 21.01 16.71
C PRO A 110 2.44 21.42 15.69
N PHE A 111 1.98 22.66 15.73
CA PHE A 111 0.85 23.16 14.94
C PHE A 111 0.94 22.77 13.45
N TRP A 112 2.06 23.09 12.79
CA TRP A 112 2.22 22.80 11.36
C TRP A 112 2.25 21.30 11.03
N ASP A 113 2.86 20.47 11.87
CA ASP A 113 2.85 19.02 11.66
C ASP A 113 1.43 18.47 11.77
N LYS A 114 0.66 18.92 12.77
CA LYS A 114 -0.75 18.58 12.95
C LYS A 114 -1.59 19.00 11.75
N GLN A 115 -1.41 20.24 11.23
CA GLN A 115 -2.18 20.72 10.08
C GLN A 115 -1.87 19.96 8.81
N ILE A 116 -0.59 19.67 8.53
CA ILE A 116 -0.19 18.87 7.36
C ILE A 116 -0.79 17.47 7.42
N ARG A 117 -0.73 16.80 8.57
CA ARG A 117 -1.32 15.45 8.76
C ARG A 117 -2.84 15.47 8.59
N ASN A 118 -3.52 16.48 9.13
CA ASN A 118 -4.96 16.67 8.96
C ASN A 118 -5.32 16.91 7.48
N PHE A 119 -4.61 17.80 6.81
CA PHE A 119 -4.79 18.08 5.39
C PHE A 119 -4.66 16.79 4.55
N LEU A 120 -3.58 16.03 4.73
CA LEU A 120 -3.36 14.78 4.01
C LEU A 120 -4.45 13.74 4.30
N SER A 121 -4.89 13.63 5.56
CA SER A 121 -5.92 12.67 5.97
C SER A 121 -7.32 12.95 5.38
N ILE A 122 -7.57 14.18 4.97
CA ILE A 122 -8.85 14.62 4.36
C ILE A 122 -8.76 14.60 2.83
N ILE A 123 -7.67 15.14 2.28
CA ILE A 123 -7.56 15.36 0.83
C ILE A 123 -7.31 14.06 0.08
N LEU A 124 -6.35 13.25 0.52
CA LEU A 124 -5.94 12.06 -0.24
C LEU A 124 -7.05 10.98 -0.35
N PRO A 125 -7.86 10.71 0.70
CA PRO A 125 -8.97 9.77 0.58
C PRO A 125 -10.12 10.28 -0.29
N ASN A 126 -10.29 11.61 -0.41
CA ASN A 126 -11.38 12.21 -1.15
C ASN A 126 -10.97 12.55 -2.59
N GLN A 127 -11.45 11.77 -3.56
CA GLN A 127 -11.07 11.92 -4.96
C GLN A 127 -11.33 13.33 -5.52
N ASN A 128 -12.46 13.96 -5.18
CA ASN A 128 -12.81 15.27 -5.73
C ASN A 128 -11.90 16.34 -5.15
N LEU A 129 -11.72 16.36 -3.83
CA LEU A 129 -10.79 17.28 -3.17
C LEU A 129 -9.36 17.09 -3.67
N PHE A 130 -8.91 15.84 -3.81
CA PHE A 130 -7.58 15.55 -4.33
C PHE A 130 -7.36 16.09 -5.74
N ARG A 131 -8.35 16.00 -6.63
CA ARG A 131 -8.27 16.57 -7.99
C ARG A 131 -8.24 18.10 -7.97
N ILE A 132 -9.07 18.75 -7.13
CA ILE A 132 -9.09 20.22 -6.99
C ILE A 132 -7.72 20.71 -6.47
N VAL A 133 -7.24 20.13 -5.38
CA VAL A 133 -5.94 20.47 -4.81
C VAL A 133 -4.81 20.19 -5.79
N GLY A 134 -4.86 19.09 -6.52
CA GLY A 134 -3.88 18.76 -7.54
C GLY A 134 -3.88 19.75 -8.70
N PHE A 135 -5.03 20.26 -9.11
CA PHE A 135 -5.12 21.33 -10.12
C PHE A 135 -4.48 22.62 -9.61
N LEU A 136 -4.78 23.02 -8.38
CA LEU A 136 -4.17 24.21 -7.76
C LEU A 136 -2.66 24.04 -7.57
N THR A 137 -2.20 22.89 -7.11
CA THR A 137 -0.75 22.60 -6.97
C THR A 137 -0.01 22.64 -8.30
N ARG A 138 -0.65 22.37 -9.42
CA ARG A 138 -0.04 22.53 -10.74
C ARG A 138 0.36 23.98 -11.01
N LEU A 139 -0.47 24.94 -10.61
CA LEU A 139 -0.19 26.37 -10.75
C LEU A 139 1.02 26.79 -9.89
N LEU A 140 1.28 26.08 -8.79
CA LEU A 140 2.40 26.34 -7.88
C LEU A 140 3.72 25.68 -8.32
N LYS A 141 3.71 24.79 -9.33
CA LYS A 141 4.92 24.09 -9.79
C LYS A 141 6.08 25.01 -10.19
N PRO A 142 5.86 26.10 -10.94
CA PRO A 142 6.96 27.00 -11.33
C PRO A 142 7.64 27.66 -10.13
N ILE A 143 6.90 27.95 -9.07
CA ILE A 143 7.36 28.64 -7.86
C ILE A 143 7.59 27.71 -6.66
N LYS A 144 7.66 26.40 -6.89
CA LYS A 144 7.83 25.39 -5.81
C LYS A 144 9.07 25.61 -4.94
N PHE A 145 10.09 26.32 -5.43
CA PHE A 145 11.31 26.62 -4.70
C PHE A 145 11.10 27.58 -3.53
N LEU A 146 10.02 28.38 -3.53
CA LEU A 146 9.65 29.30 -2.46
C LEU A 146 9.01 28.62 -1.24
N PHE A 147 8.66 27.32 -1.35
CA PHE A 147 7.94 26.61 -0.30
C PHE A 147 8.87 25.74 0.58
N PRO A 148 8.52 25.55 1.87
CA PRO A 148 9.22 24.61 2.74
C PRO A 148 9.30 23.19 2.16
N THR A 149 10.31 22.41 2.55
CA THR A 149 10.66 21.09 1.99
C THR A 149 9.47 20.15 1.86
N LYS A 150 8.62 20.04 2.89
CA LYS A 150 7.43 19.18 2.88
C LYS A 150 6.42 19.60 1.80
N ILE A 151 6.12 20.90 1.69
CA ILE A 151 5.18 21.44 0.70
C ILE A 151 5.78 21.32 -0.70
N LYS A 152 7.06 21.66 -0.88
CA LYS A 152 7.80 21.46 -2.13
C LYS A 152 7.72 20.01 -2.61
N LYS A 153 7.86 19.03 -1.71
CA LYS A 153 7.73 17.61 -2.03
C LYS A 153 6.31 17.26 -2.49
N MET A 154 5.28 17.75 -1.78
CA MET A 154 3.88 17.54 -2.19
C MET A 154 3.60 18.08 -3.60
N ILE A 155 4.08 19.29 -3.91
CA ILE A 155 3.95 19.91 -5.24
C ILE A 155 4.68 19.06 -6.29
N THR A 156 5.86 18.54 -5.98
CA THR A 156 6.67 17.73 -6.90
C THR A 156 6.01 16.40 -7.23
N LEU A 157 5.39 15.73 -6.26
CA LEU A 157 4.70 14.44 -6.43
C LEU A 157 3.39 14.55 -7.23
N MET A 158 2.83 15.76 -7.41
CA MET A 158 1.64 15.94 -8.24
C MET A 158 1.98 15.84 -9.73
N PRO A 159 1.21 15.08 -10.50
CA PRO A 159 1.42 14.97 -11.94
C PRO A 159 1.22 16.31 -12.64
N SER A 160 1.89 16.51 -13.78
CA SER A 160 1.72 17.73 -14.60
C SER A 160 0.36 17.78 -15.27
N GLN A 161 -0.23 16.62 -15.54
CA GLN A 161 -1.57 16.49 -16.11
C GLN A 161 -2.32 15.36 -15.41
N PHE A 162 -3.56 15.63 -15.02
CA PHE A 162 -4.44 14.58 -14.51
C PHE A 162 -5.09 13.86 -15.69
N PRO A 163 -5.08 12.52 -15.70
CA PRO A 163 -5.81 11.75 -16.70
C PRO A 163 -7.30 12.11 -16.70
N LYS A 164 -7.93 12.06 -17.88
CA LYS A 164 -9.39 12.22 -17.97
C LYS A 164 -10.08 11.15 -17.14
N LYS A 165 -11.17 11.53 -16.47
CA LYS A 165 -11.96 10.61 -15.63
C LYS A 165 -12.68 9.63 -16.55
N LYS A 166 -12.12 8.44 -16.76
CA LYS A 166 -12.69 7.42 -17.67
C LYS A 166 -13.41 6.28 -16.95
N LEU A 167 -12.98 5.99 -15.72
CA LEU A 167 -13.50 4.85 -14.97
C LEU A 167 -14.51 5.32 -13.95
N ALA A 168 -15.69 4.86 -13.97
CA ALA A 168 -16.61 4.87 -12.86
C ALA A 168 -18.08 5.16 -13.18
N GLU A 169 -18.44 5.14 -14.42
CA GLU A 169 -19.85 5.35 -14.78
C GLU A 169 -20.64 4.04 -14.71
N LYS A 170 -19.96 2.90 -14.93
CA LYS A 170 -20.60 1.58 -14.86
C LYS A 170 -20.37 0.93 -13.50
N ARG A 171 -21.44 0.50 -12.85
CA ARG A 171 -21.40 -0.28 -11.61
C ARG A 171 -20.93 -1.71 -11.86
N ILE A 172 -21.33 -2.31 -12.97
CA ILE A 172 -21.06 -3.69 -13.36
C ILE A 172 -20.42 -3.71 -14.74
N TYR A 173 -19.33 -4.44 -14.86
CA TYR A 173 -18.63 -4.75 -16.08
C TYR A 173 -18.83 -6.23 -16.38
N PRO A 174 -19.84 -6.59 -17.19
CA PRO A 174 -20.15 -7.99 -17.50
C PRO A 174 -19.06 -8.61 -18.34
N VAL A 175 -19.00 -9.94 -18.32
CA VAL A 175 -18.14 -10.73 -19.23
C VAL A 175 -18.54 -10.41 -20.68
N LYS A 176 -17.54 -10.12 -21.50
CA LYS A 176 -17.78 -9.77 -22.92
C LYS A 176 -17.83 -10.99 -23.84
N ILE A 177 -17.09 -12.02 -23.51
CA ILE A 177 -16.90 -13.20 -24.35
C ILE A 177 -16.94 -14.45 -23.46
N GLY A 178 -17.72 -15.42 -23.83
CA GLY A 178 -17.83 -16.70 -23.14
C GLY A 178 -18.74 -16.70 -21.90
N LYS A 179 -18.61 -17.74 -21.09
CA LYS A 179 -19.39 -17.95 -19.88
C LYS A 179 -18.73 -17.28 -18.69
N ARG A 180 -19.52 -16.67 -17.78
CA ARG A 180 -19.01 -16.14 -16.52
C ARG A 180 -18.49 -17.26 -15.65
N ILE A 181 -17.20 -17.20 -15.27
CA ILE A 181 -16.54 -18.16 -14.39
C ILE A 181 -16.40 -17.66 -12.95
N ALA A 182 -16.33 -16.33 -12.77
CA ALA A 182 -16.24 -15.71 -11.46
C ALA A 182 -16.85 -14.31 -11.47
N ARG A 183 -17.17 -13.81 -10.27
CA ARG A 183 -17.66 -12.44 -10.04
C ARG A 183 -16.87 -11.78 -8.92
N VAL A 184 -16.19 -10.68 -9.20
CA VAL A 184 -15.31 -10.01 -8.25
C VAL A 184 -15.69 -8.55 -8.03
N ALA A 185 -15.48 -8.03 -6.83
CA ALA A 185 -15.54 -6.62 -6.56
C ALA A 185 -14.14 -5.99 -6.72
N LEU A 186 -14.04 -4.84 -7.39
CA LEU A 186 -12.78 -4.10 -7.52
C LEU A 186 -12.77 -2.91 -6.57
N LEU A 187 -11.73 -2.81 -5.72
CA LEU A 187 -11.40 -1.57 -5.02
C LEU A 187 -10.72 -0.62 -6.01
N SER A 188 -11.43 0.38 -6.49
CA SER A 188 -10.90 1.35 -7.46
C SER A 188 -9.85 2.31 -6.87
N GLY A 189 -9.70 2.32 -5.52
CA GLY A 189 -8.76 3.16 -4.80
C GLY A 189 -9.14 4.66 -4.76
N CYS A 190 -8.43 5.43 -3.94
CA CYS A 190 -8.60 6.88 -3.86
C CYS A 190 -7.56 7.61 -4.75
N VAL A 191 -6.27 7.49 -4.41
CA VAL A 191 -5.16 8.12 -5.12
C VAL A 191 -4.98 7.52 -6.52
N GLN A 192 -4.96 6.20 -6.66
CA GLN A 192 -4.76 5.50 -7.93
C GLN A 192 -5.80 5.90 -8.99
N ARG A 193 -7.07 5.98 -8.59
CA ARG A 193 -8.17 6.39 -9.48
C ARG A 193 -7.99 7.80 -10.05
N THR A 194 -7.20 8.64 -9.36
CA THR A 194 -6.91 10.00 -9.79
C THR A 194 -5.60 10.08 -10.57
N LEU A 195 -4.55 9.44 -10.10
CA LEU A 195 -3.22 9.53 -10.72
C LEU A 195 -3.07 8.60 -11.93
N SER A 196 -3.58 7.36 -11.84
CA SER A 196 -3.34 6.31 -12.84
C SER A 196 -4.59 5.44 -13.04
N PRO A 197 -5.70 6.03 -13.56
CA PRO A 197 -6.95 5.29 -13.79
C PRO A 197 -6.80 4.13 -14.78
N GLN A 198 -5.80 4.18 -15.67
CA GLN A 198 -5.49 3.12 -16.63
C GLN A 198 -5.19 1.77 -15.97
N ILE A 199 -4.67 1.75 -14.73
CA ILE A 199 -4.43 0.52 -13.97
C ILE A 199 -5.76 -0.22 -13.72
N ASN A 200 -6.79 0.51 -13.29
CA ASN A 200 -8.11 -0.08 -13.09
C ASN A 200 -8.75 -0.50 -14.42
N GLU A 201 -8.56 0.30 -15.48
CA GLU A 201 -9.04 -0.04 -16.82
C GLU A 201 -8.40 -1.34 -17.33
N ALA A 202 -7.09 -1.49 -17.18
CA ALA A 202 -6.37 -2.71 -17.52
C ALA A 202 -6.86 -3.91 -16.69
N THR A 203 -7.05 -3.72 -15.38
CA THR A 203 -7.60 -4.76 -14.48
C THR A 203 -8.97 -5.25 -14.97
N ILE A 204 -9.88 -4.33 -15.26
CA ILE A 204 -11.24 -4.69 -15.73
C ILE A 204 -11.20 -5.37 -17.09
N ARG A 205 -10.43 -4.85 -18.06
CA ARG A 205 -10.31 -5.47 -19.40
C ARG A 205 -9.73 -6.88 -19.30
N LEU A 206 -8.66 -7.06 -18.52
CA LEU A 206 -8.01 -8.34 -18.33
C LEU A 206 -8.97 -9.37 -17.72
N LEU A 207 -9.64 -9.02 -16.63
CA LEU A 207 -10.60 -9.89 -15.95
C LEU A 207 -11.79 -10.24 -16.85
N ASN A 208 -12.40 -9.26 -17.50
CA ASN A 208 -13.54 -9.52 -18.38
C ASN A 208 -13.20 -10.40 -19.59
N ARG A 209 -11.99 -10.25 -20.16
CA ARG A 209 -11.50 -11.07 -21.27
C ARG A 209 -11.37 -12.54 -20.86
N HIS A 210 -11.10 -12.80 -19.59
CA HIS A 210 -10.94 -14.14 -19.04
C HIS A 210 -12.16 -14.63 -18.26
N GLY A 211 -13.35 -14.14 -18.59
CA GLY A 211 -14.60 -14.69 -18.05
C GLY A 211 -14.98 -14.21 -16.63
N VAL A 212 -14.36 -13.15 -16.12
CA VAL A 212 -14.66 -12.61 -14.80
C VAL A 212 -15.51 -11.34 -14.90
N GLU A 213 -16.69 -11.36 -14.27
CA GLU A 213 -17.52 -10.17 -14.07
C GLU A 213 -16.92 -9.28 -12.99
N VAL A 214 -16.74 -7.99 -13.27
CA VAL A 214 -16.18 -7.02 -12.32
C VAL A 214 -17.26 -6.07 -11.85
N VAL A 215 -17.40 -5.93 -10.54
CA VAL A 215 -18.31 -4.99 -9.89
C VAL A 215 -17.50 -3.89 -9.19
N VAL A 216 -17.91 -2.64 -9.40
CA VAL A 216 -17.42 -1.48 -8.65
C VAL A 216 -18.62 -0.88 -7.91
N PRO A 217 -18.93 -1.33 -6.69
CA PRO A 217 -20.13 -0.87 -6.01
C PRO A 217 -20.11 0.64 -5.78
N LYS A 218 -21.25 1.30 -5.96
CA LYS A 218 -21.40 2.71 -5.61
C LYS A 218 -21.15 2.90 -4.11
N LYS A 219 -20.62 4.04 -3.73
CA LYS A 219 -20.31 4.41 -2.33
C LYS A 219 -19.14 3.64 -1.69
N ILE A 220 -18.43 2.78 -2.40
CA ILE A 220 -17.13 2.31 -1.91
C ILE A 220 -16.16 3.49 -1.88
N GLU A 221 -15.52 3.67 -0.74
CA GLU A 221 -14.63 4.78 -0.45
C GLU A 221 -13.16 4.32 -0.41
N CYS A 222 -12.29 5.15 0.18
CA CYS A 222 -10.90 4.79 0.46
C CYS A 222 -10.85 3.51 1.30
N CYS A 223 -9.78 2.71 1.12
CA CYS A 223 -9.52 1.55 1.99
C CYS A 223 -9.28 1.92 3.46
N GLY A 224 -9.06 3.20 3.78
CA GLY A 224 -8.79 3.70 5.13
C GLY A 224 -7.34 3.54 5.61
N SER A 225 -6.48 2.84 4.87
CA SER A 225 -5.09 2.55 5.22
C SER A 225 -4.30 3.79 5.62
N LEU A 226 -4.43 4.86 4.85
CA LEU A 226 -3.69 6.10 5.05
C LEU A 226 -3.99 6.74 6.40
N ASN A 227 -5.28 6.82 6.78
CA ASN A 227 -5.70 7.37 8.06
C ASN A 227 -5.32 6.44 9.22
N HIS A 228 -5.40 5.13 9.00
CA HIS A 228 -4.97 4.13 9.97
C HIS A 228 -3.47 4.28 10.32
N HIS A 229 -2.61 4.35 9.32
CA HIS A 229 -1.17 4.51 9.52
C HIS A 229 -0.77 5.90 10.05
N LEU A 230 -1.65 6.92 9.94
CA LEU A 230 -1.48 8.21 10.61
C LEU A 230 -1.92 8.20 12.08
N GLY A 231 -2.47 7.08 12.60
CA GLY A 231 -3.05 6.97 13.94
C GLY A 231 -4.46 7.53 14.07
N LYS A 232 -5.08 7.98 12.96
CA LYS A 232 -6.44 8.56 12.93
C LYS A 232 -7.52 7.48 12.88
N GLU A 233 -7.57 6.67 13.94
CA GLU A 233 -8.38 5.47 14.05
C GLU A 233 -9.87 5.73 13.76
N SER A 234 -10.48 6.73 14.39
CA SER A 234 -11.91 7.00 14.22
C SER A 234 -12.27 7.33 12.76
N SER A 235 -11.39 8.05 12.06
CA SER A 235 -11.54 8.38 10.64
C SER A 235 -11.35 7.15 9.77
N ALA A 236 -10.34 6.32 10.06
CA ALA A 236 -10.09 5.06 9.36
C ALA A 236 -11.26 4.08 9.51
N HIS A 237 -11.78 3.93 10.72
CA HIS A 237 -12.90 3.03 11.02
C HIS A 237 -14.20 3.41 10.28
N LYS A 238 -14.45 4.70 9.98
CA LYS A 238 -15.57 5.10 9.13
C LYS A 238 -15.47 4.49 7.73
N TYR A 239 -14.29 4.59 7.10
CA TYR A 239 -14.05 3.98 5.79
C TYR A 239 -14.14 2.45 5.84
N PHE A 240 -13.54 1.82 6.85
CA PHE A 240 -13.58 0.37 7.04
C PHE A 240 -15.03 -0.13 7.16
N LYS A 241 -15.80 0.45 8.08
CA LYS A 241 -17.22 0.07 8.32
C LYS A 241 -18.04 0.21 7.04
N ASN A 242 -17.92 1.34 6.34
CA ASN A 242 -18.63 1.59 5.08
C ASN A 242 -18.32 0.50 4.05
N ASN A 243 -17.06 0.23 3.81
CA ASN A 243 -16.61 -0.75 2.81
C ASN A 243 -17.02 -2.18 3.18
N ILE A 244 -16.88 -2.57 4.46
CA ILE A 244 -17.31 -3.88 4.96
C ILE A 244 -18.79 -4.10 4.71
N LEU A 245 -19.64 -3.13 5.06
CA LEU A 245 -21.10 -3.28 4.92
C LEU A 245 -21.52 -3.39 3.45
N ILE A 246 -20.93 -2.56 2.56
CA ILE A 246 -21.29 -2.57 1.13
C ILE A 246 -20.85 -3.87 0.45
N TRP A 247 -19.60 -4.32 0.71
CA TRP A 247 -19.13 -5.57 0.10
C TRP A 247 -19.80 -6.80 0.69
N TYR A 248 -20.14 -6.78 1.98
CA TYR A 248 -20.84 -7.88 2.60
C TYR A 248 -22.27 -8.01 2.06
N ASP A 249 -22.95 -6.87 1.83
CA ASP A 249 -24.27 -6.83 1.17
C ASP A 249 -24.19 -7.37 -0.27
N GLU A 250 -23.18 -6.94 -1.03
CA GLU A 250 -22.95 -7.43 -2.41
C GLU A 250 -22.66 -8.94 -2.42
N TYR A 251 -21.90 -9.44 -1.43
CA TYR A 251 -21.60 -10.87 -1.24
C TYR A 251 -22.87 -11.69 -0.97
N LEU A 252 -23.72 -11.23 -0.06
CA LEU A 252 -24.93 -11.94 0.31
C LEU A 252 -25.97 -11.96 -0.81
N ASN A 253 -26.20 -10.81 -1.45
CA ASN A 253 -27.31 -10.66 -2.39
C ASN A 253 -27.00 -11.16 -3.80
N ARG A 254 -25.72 -11.17 -4.21
CA ARG A 254 -25.33 -11.46 -5.60
C ARG A 254 -24.15 -12.42 -5.74
N GLY A 255 -23.54 -12.80 -4.64
CA GLY A 255 -22.30 -13.57 -4.61
C GLY A 255 -21.08 -12.76 -5.00
N LEU A 256 -19.97 -13.00 -4.32
CA LEU A 256 -18.64 -12.52 -4.68
C LEU A 256 -17.65 -13.65 -4.44
N ASP A 257 -16.82 -13.92 -5.45
CA ASP A 257 -15.74 -14.91 -5.34
C ASP A 257 -14.49 -14.27 -4.75
N ALA A 258 -14.24 -12.97 -5.02
CA ALA A 258 -13.14 -12.21 -4.43
C ALA A 258 -13.41 -10.70 -4.41
N ILE A 259 -12.62 -10.00 -3.59
CA ILE A 259 -12.46 -8.54 -3.60
C ILE A 259 -11.03 -8.24 -4.07
N ILE A 260 -10.90 -7.64 -5.23
CA ILE A 260 -9.62 -7.40 -5.89
C ILE A 260 -9.05 -6.05 -5.46
N SER A 261 -7.82 -6.09 -4.98
CA SER A 261 -6.97 -4.92 -4.81
C SER A 261 -5.84 -4.97 -5.84
N ASN A 262 -5.66 -3.89 -6.59
CA ASN A 262 -4.51 -3.67 -7.48
C ASN A 262 -3.59 -2.56 -6.93
N THR A 263 -3.61 -2.36 -5.62
CA THR A 263 -2.73 -1.46 -4.88
C THR A 263 -2.32 -2.14 -3.58
N SER A 264 -1.08 -2.56 -3.48
CA SER A 264 -0.61 -3.44 -2.40
C SER A 264 -0.85 -2.90 -0.99
N GLY A 265 -0.66 -1.60 -0.74
CA GLY A 265 -0.93 -0.99 0.57
C GLY A 265 -2.40 -1.06 0.96
N CYS A 266 -3.31 -0.89 0.00
CA CYS A 266 -4.75 -1.09 0.24
C CYS A 266 -5.06 -2.56 0.53
N GLY A 267 -4.51 -3.49 -0.26
CA GLY A 267 -4.72 -4.92 -0.09
C GLY A 267 -4.30 -5.43 1.28
N THR A 268 -3.14 -4.97 1.79
CA THR A 268 -2.67 -5.32 3.14
C THR A 268 -3.69 -4.92 4.21
N THR A 269 -4.20 -3.70 4.15
CA THR A 269 -5.19 -3.22 5.14
C THR A 269 -6.54 -3.92 5.01
N LEU A 270 -7.00 -4.23 3.79
CA LEU A 270 -8.24 -4.98 3.58
C LEU A 270 -8.15 -6.40 4.17
N LYS A 271 -7.01 -7.08 3.97
CA LYS A 271 -6.74 -8.40 4.56
C LYS A 271 -6.69 -8.35 6.08
N ASP A 272 -6.46 -7.19 6.69
CA ASP A 272 -6.40 -6.98 8.14
C ASP A 272 -7.73 -6.50 8.78
N TYR A 273 -8.76 -6.20 8.01
CA TYR A 273 -10.06 -5.77 8.56
C TYR A 273 -10.62 -6.74 9.61
N GLY A 274 -10.43 -8.05 9.40
CA GLY A 274 -10.85 -9.09 10.35
C GLY A 274 -10.18 -8.95 11.72
N PHE A 275 -8.89 -8.62 11.77
CA PHE A 275 -8.19 -8.33 13.01
C PHE A 275 -8.64 -7.00 13.63
N ILE A 276 -8.73 -5.95 12.84
CA ILE A 276 -9.16 -4.61 13.32
C ILE A 276 -10.51 -4.68 14.02
N PHE A 277 -11.46 -5.45 13.47
CA PHE A 277 -12.82 -5.59 14.05
C PHE A 277 -13.02 -6.88 14.86
N ARG A 278 -11.94 -7.55 15.33
CA ARG A 278 -11.99 -8.84 16.02
C ARG A 278 -12.87 -8.88 17.27
N GLU A 279 -13.04 -7.73 17.97
CA GLU A 279 -13.86 -7.60 19.17
C GLU A 279 -15.19 -6.83 18.93
N ASN A 280 -15.44 -6.38 17.69
CA ASN A 280 -16.68 -5.68 17.38
C ASN A 280 -17.81 -6.70 17.14
N LYS A 281 -18.79 -6.74 18.05
CA LYS A 281 -19.90 -7.72 18.02
C LYS A 281 -20.67 -7.71 16.70
N GLU A 282 -20.89 -6.55 16.10
CA GLU A 282 -21.67 -6.36 14.87
C GLU A 282 -20.86 -6.69 13.60
N LEU A 283 -19.59 -6.27 13.56
CA LEU A 283 -18.79 -6.29 12.34
C LEU A 283 -17.80 -7.44 12.26
N LYS A 284 -17.46 -8.12 13.36
CA LYS A 284 -16.45 -9.18 13.44
C LYS A 284 -16.59 -10.23 12.32
N LYS A 285 -17.76 -10.83 12.18
CA LYS A 285 -18.01 -11.87 11.16
C LYS A 285 -17.93 -11.29 9.74
N LYS A 286 -18.50 -10.10 9.53
CA LYS A 286 -18.50 -9.41 8.23
C LYS A 286 -17.08 -9.03 7.83
N ALA A 287 -16.32 -8.39 8.71
CA ALA A 287 -14.95 -7.97 8.48
C ALA A 287 -14.04 -9.18 8.18
N LYS A 288 -14.17 -10.28 8.95
CA LYS A 288 -13.43 -11.52 8.70
C LYS A 288 -13.72 -12.04 7.30
N LYS A 289 -15.00 -12.12 6.89
CA LYS A 289 -15.37 -12.58 5.55
C LYS A 289 -14.80 -11.70 4.44
N ILE A 290 -14.81 -10.37 4.61
CA ILE A 290 -14.25 -9.43 3.64
C ILE A 290 -12.72 -9.60 3.54
N SER A 291 -12.02 -9.79 4.67
CA SER A 291 -10.58 -10.07 4.66
C SER A 291 -10.26 -11.37 3.92
N GLU A 292 -11.04 -12.43 4.12
CA GLU A 292 -10.88 -13.73 3.45
C GLU A 292 -11.13 -13.66 1.94
N LEU A 293 -12.07 -12.82 1.50
CA LEU A 293 -12.36 -12.60 0.08
C LEU A 293 -11.34 -11.68 -0.60
N THR A 294 -10.53 -10.95 0.17
CA THR A 294 -9.58 -9.97 -0.40
C THR A 294 -8.37 -10.68 -0.99
N LYS A 295 -8.11 -10.38 -2.26
CA LYS A 295 -6.94 -10.86 -2.99
C LYS A 295 -6.22 -9.73 -3.72
N ASP A 296 -4.90 -9.77 -3.78
CA ASP A 296 -4.16 -8.99 -4.76
C ASP A 296 -4.52 -9.46 -6.17
N ILE A 297 -4.48 -8.56 -7.15
CA ILE A 297 -4.79 -8.92 -8.54
C ILE A 297 -3.86 -10.03 -9.04
N SER A 298 -2.56 -10.00 -8.69
CA SER A 298 -1.60 -11.00 -9.14
C SER A 298 -1.87 -12.38 -8.51
N GLU A 299 -2.24 -12.40 -7.23
CA GLU A 299 -2.67 -13.59 -6.49
C GLU A 299 -3.91 -14.20 -7.16
N PHE A 300 -4.94 -13.39 -7.40
CA PHE A 300 -6.18 -13.85 -8.04
C PHE A 300 -5.95 -14.42 -9.44
N LEU A 301 -5.12 -13.74 -10.26
CA LEU A 301 -4.84 -14.18 -11.63
C LEU A 301 -4.16 -15.55 -11.67
N ILE A 302 -3.20 -15.81 -10.76
CA ILE A 302 -2.48 -17.09 -10.70
C ILE A 302 -3.37 -18.23 -10.21
N GLU A 303 -4.13 -17.97 -9.15
CA GLU A 303 -4.90 -19.02 -8.48
C GLU A 303 -6.20 -19.39 -9.20
N ASN A 304 -6.83 -18.43 -9.87
CA ASN A 304 -8.20 -18.59 -10.35
C ASN A 304 -8.35 -18.59 -11.88
N LEU A 305 -7.30 -18.17 -12.64
CA LEU A 305 -7.43 -17.98 -14.08
C LEU A 305 -6.37 -18.74 -14.88
N LYS A 306 -6.79 -19.32 -16.01
CA LYS A 306 -5.88 -19.73 -17.08
C LYS A 306 -5.76 -18.58 -18.06
N LEU A 307 -4.64 -17.85 -18.01
CA LEU A 307 -4.40 -16.72 -18.89
C LEU A 307 -3.87 -17.19 -20.24
N ASN A 308 -4.45 -16.66 -21.32
CA ASN A 308 -3.99 -16.91 -22.67
C ASN A 308 -3.04 -15.77 -23.11
N PHE A 309 -1.75 -16.02 -22.95
CA PHE A 309 -0.72 -15.09 -23.40
C PHE A 309 -0.58 -15.16 -24.94
N LYS A 310 -0.44 -13.99 -25.57
CA LYS A 310 -0.24 -13.85 -27.01
C LYS A 310 1.22 -13.52 -27.29
N GLU A 311 1.78 -14.11 -28.32
CA GLU A 311 3.04 -13.67 -28.88
C GLU A 311 2.86 -12.30 -29.57
N ILE A 312 3.10 -11.22 -28.84
CA ILE A 312 2.79 -9.86 -29.32
C ILE A 312 3.99 -9.23 -30.03
N ASN A 313 5.20 -9.58 -29.63
CA ASN A 313 6.44 -9.08 -30.22
C ASN A 313 7.46 -10.22 -30.33
N LYS A 314 7.54 -10.86 -31.49
CA LYS A 314 8.60 -11.87 -31.73
C LYS A 314 9.99 -11.25 -31.76
N ASP A 315 10.09 -9.95 -32.02
CA ASP A 315 11.35 -9.28 -32.31
C ASP A 315 11.94 -8.48 -31.15
N LYS A 316 11.22 -8.32 -30.02
CA LYS A 316 11.69 -7.54 -28.86
C LYS A 316 11.25 -8.14 -27.52
N ASN A 317 12.17 -8.82 -26.86
CA ASN A 317 12.05 -9.17 -25.45
C ASN A 317 12.49 -7.98 -24.61
N TYR A 318 11.60 -7.48 -23.74
CA TYR A 318 11.94 -6.43 -22.80
C TYR A 318 12.63 -7.03 -21.57
N LYS A 319 13.65 -6.33 -21.09
CA LYS A 319 14.25 -6.58 -19.78
C LYS A 319 13.48 -5.81 -18.72
N ILE A 320 12.74 -6.52 -17.88
CA ILE A 320 11.82 -5.93 -16.90
C ILE A 320 12.40 -6.09 -15.50
N ALA A 321 12.71 -4.96 -14.84
CA ALA A 321 13.06 -4.95 -13.42
C ALA A 321 11.77 -4.95 -12.60
N TYR A 322 11.54 -6.00 -11.81
CA TYR A 322 10.38 -6.05 -10.93
C TYR A 322 10.70 -5.44 -9.57
N HIS A 323 10.07 -4.29 -9.26
CA HIS A 323 10.10 -3.71 -7.92
C HIS A 323 8.96 -4.29 -7.08
N SER A 324 9.30 -5.18 -6.16
CA SER A 324 8.33 -5.78 -5.22
C SER A 324 7.90 -4.75 -4.17
N PRO A 325 6.60 -4.34 -4.11
CA PRO A 325 6.13 -3.44 -3.08
C PRO A 325 6.24 -4.08 -1.69
N CYS A 326 6.77 -3.35 -0.71
CA CYS A 326 6.97 -3.87 0.66
C CYS A 326 5.68 -4.43 1.27
N SER A 327 4.57 -3.69 1.15
CA SER A 327 3.25 -4.12 1.63
C SER A 327 2.74 -5.38 0.95
N MET A 328 3.17 -5.66 -0.28
CA MET A 328 2.81 -6.88 -1.02
C MET A 328 3.66 -8.07 -0.55
N GLN A 329 4.99 -7.94 -0.63
CA GLN A 329 5.88 -9.06 -0.29
C GLN A 329 5.91 -9.38 1.21
N HIS A 330 5.89 -8.37 2.08
CA HIS A 330 5.97 -8.57 3.53
C HIS A 330 4.62 -8.53 4.23
N GLY A 331 3.72 -7.63 3.82
CA GLY A 331 2.40 -7.47 4.41
C GLY A 331 1.41 -8.54 3.97
N GLN A 332 1.33 -8.81 2.67
CA GLN A 332 0.40 -9.80 2.10
C GLN A 332 1.04 -11.16 1.84
N LYS A 333 2.38 -11.25 1.84
CA LYS A 333 3.17 -12.45 1.46
C LYS A 333 2.93 -12.89 0.00
N VAL A 334 2.59 -11.95 -0.89
CA VAL A 334 2.45 -12.14 -2.33
C VAL A 334 3.73 -11.61 -2.98
N HIS A 335 4.58 -12.50 -3.46
CA HIS A 335 5.91 -12.16 -3.99
C HIS A 335 6.22 -12.86 -5.32
N ALA A 336 5.99 -14.15 -5.40
CA ALA A 336 6.28 -14.95 -6.58
C ALA A 336 5.27 -14.73 -7.71
N GLU A 337 4.01 -14.47 -7.37
CA GLU A 337 2.89 -14.41 -8.30
C GLU A 337 3.08 -13.36 -9.39
N PRO A 338 3.40 -12.07 -9.08
CA PRO A 338 3.61 -11.06 -10.12
C PRO A 338 4.84 -11.36 -10.99
N ILE A 339 5.92 -11.91 -10.41
CA ILE A 339 7.12 -12.30 -11.13
C ILE A 339 6.79 -13.42 -12.14
N ASN A 340 6.09 -14.45 -11.67
CA ASN A 340 5.67 -15.58 -12.51
C ASN A 340 4.73 -15.15 -13.64
N LEU A 341 3.83 -14.19 -13.37
CA LEU A 341 2.95 -13.62 -14.41
C LEU A 341 3.76 -12.90 -15.48
N ILE A 342 4.73 -12.08 -15.09
CA ILE A 342 5.57 -11.35 -16.05
C ILE A 342 6.43 -12.35 -16.86
N LYS A 343 7.03 -13.36 -16.23
CA LYS A 343 7.79 -14.40 -16.94
C LYS A 343 6.95 -15.12 -18.00
N LYS A 344 5.66 -15.38 -17.75
CA LYS A 344 4.74 -15.99 -18.72
C LYS A 344 4.50 -15.14 -19.98
N THR A 345 4.86 -13.85 -19.97
CA THR A 345 4.80 -13.00 -21.16
C THR A 345 5.96 -13.23 -22.15
N GLY A 346 6.95 -14.03 -21.78
CA GLY A 346 8.18 -14.24 -22.57
C GLY A 346 9.26 -13.18 -22.37
N ASN A 347 9.02 -12.18 -21.51
CA ASN A 347 10.02 -11.14 -21.21
C ASN A 347 11.04 -11.62 -20.17
N GLU A 348 12.26 -11.04 -20.23
CA GLU A 348 13.28 -11.24 -19.21
C GLU A 348 12.89 -10.51 -17.92
N VAL A 349 12.83 -11.20 -16.80
CA VAL A 349 12.58 -10.58 -15.47
C VAL A 349 13.88 -10.59 -14.68
N VAL A 350 14.34 -9.39 -14.31
CA VAL A 350 15.55 -9.22 -13.51
C VAL A 350 15.22 -8.77 -12.10
N GLU A 351 15.97 -9.32 -11.14
CA GLU A 351 15.89 -8.91 -9.75
C GLU A 351 16.68 -7.62 -9.52
N ILE A 352 16.11 -6.72 -8.74
CA ILE A 352 16.77 -5.50 -8.31
C ILE A 352 17.62 -5.83 -7.08
N PRO A 353 18.93 -5.50 -7.04
CA PRO A 353 19.73 -5.62 -5.82
C PRO A 353 19.02 -4.92 -4.64
N ASP A 354 19.07 -5.52 -3.47
CA ASP A 354 18.32 -5.07 -2.28
C ASP A 354 16.83 -4.82 -2.57
N GLY A 355 16.24 -5.69 -3.39
CA GLY A 355 14.84 -5.59 -3.81
C GLY A 355 13.83 -5.54 -2.66
N HIS A 356 14.18 -6.15 -1.51
CA HIS A 356 13.38 -6.18 -0.29
C HIS A 356 13.27 -4.80 0.40
N LEU A 357 14.20 -3.87 0.14
CA LEU A 357 14.16 -2.54 0.76
C LEU A 357 13.09 -1.65 0.13
N CYS A 358 12.49 -0.81 0.97
CA CYS A 358 11.45 0.13 0.56
C CYS A 358 11.98 1.20 -0.40
N CYS A 359 11.15 1.65 -1.35
CA CYS A 359 11.44 2.79 -2.22
C CYS A 359 11.29 4.16 -1.55
N GLY A 360 10.89 4.21 -0.28
CA GLY A 360 10.65 5.45 0.46
C GLY A 360 9.24 6.05 0.30
N SER A 361 8.34 5.47 -0.49
CA SER A 361 6.98 6.00 -0.70
C SER A 361 6.11 5.96 0.56
N ALA A 362 5.77 4.77 1.03
CA ALA A 362 5.01 4.45 2.25
C ALA A 362 3.82 5.40 2.56
N GLY A 363 2.90 5.53 1.62
CA GLY A 363 1.69 6.36 1.76
C GLY A 363 2.01 7.85 1.86
N THR A 364 1.83 8.46 3.04
CA THR A 364 2.16 9.87 3.29
C THR A 364 3.59 10.08 3.76
N TYR A 365 4.35 9.01 3.97
CA TYR A 365 5.68 9.06 4.56
C TYR A 365 6.65 9.96 3.76
N ASN A 366 6.68 9.82 2.43
CA ASN A 366 7.54 10.61 1.57
C ASN A 366 7.25 12.13 1.60
N MET A 367 6.08 12.54 2.10
CA MET A 367 5.72 13.94 2.33
C MET A 367 6.04 14.41 3.75
N LEU A 368 5.99 13.50 4.73
CA LEU A 368 6.22 13.80 6.14
C LEU A 368 7.69 13.63 6.57
N GLN A 369 8.40 12.65 5.98
CA GLN A 369 9.79 12.27 6.25
C GLN A 369 10.63 12.37 4.97
N THR A 370 10.61 13.55 4.35
CA THR A 370 11.16 13.80 3.00
C THR A 370 12.62 13.39 2.86
N GLU A 371 13.48 13.70 3.84
CA GLU A 371 14.92 13.43 3.79
C GLU A 371 15.22 11.93 3.74
N ILE A 372 14.56 11.14 4.59
CA ILE A 372 14.72 9.69 4.63
C ILE A 372 14.17 9.07 3.34
N ALA A 373 13.00 9.53 2.91
CA ALA A 373 12.35 9.06 1.70
C ALA A 373 13.19 9.31 0.44
N ASP A 374 13.85 10.48 0.35
CA ASP A 374 14.70 10.85 -0.79
C ASP A 374 16.00 10.04 -0.83
N LYS A 375 16.60 9.74 0.33
CA LYS A 375 17.75 8.85 0.42
C LYS A 375 17.40 7.42 -0.04
N LEU A 376 16.29 6.88 0.46
CA LEU A 376 15.80 5.56 0.05
C LEU A 376 15.46 5.49 -1.44
N LEU A 377 14.87 6.55 -1.99
CA LEU A 377 14.63 6.65 -3.43
C LEU A 377 15.93 6.59 -4.21
N LYS A 378 16.92 7.39 -3.83
CA LYS A 378 18.24 7.44 -4.50
C LYS A 378 18.89 6.06 -4.53
N GLU A 379 18.93 5.36 -3.40
CA GLU A 379 19.49 3.99 -3.33
C GLU A 379 18.71 3.03 -4.22
N LYS A 380 17.36 3.09 -4.20
CA LYS A 380 16.51 2.24 -5.03
C LYS A 380 16.74 2.49 -6.52
N ILE A 381 16.88 3.74 -6.94
CA ILE A 381 17.18 4.09 -8.35
C ILE A 381 18.57 3.58 -8.75
N MET A 382 19.60 3.79 -7.94
CA MET A 382 20.94 3.25 -8.21
C MET A 382 20.91 1.73 -8.40
N ASN A 383 20.15 1.01 -7.59
CA ASN A 383 20.04 -0.45 -7.70
C ASN A 383 19.23 -0.89 -8.94
N ILE A 384 18.22 -0.13 -9.34
CA ILE A 384 17.49 -0.37 -10.60
C ILE A 384 18.39 -0.14 -11.80
N GLU A 385 19.16 0.94 -11.83
CA GLU A 385 20.03 1.30 -12.94
C GLU A 385 21.20 0.30 -13.14
N LYS A 386 21.68 -0.34 -12.06
CA LYS A 386 22.70 -1.42 -12.16
C LYS A 386 22.25 -2.57 -13.06
N VAL A 387 20.98 -2.91 -13.08
CA VAL A 387 20.46 -4.00 -13.91
C VAL A 387 20.03 -3.56 -15.32
N ARG A 388 20.11 -2.27 -15.64
CA ARG A 388 19.81 -1.67 -16.96
C ARG A 388 18.52 -2.21 -17.58
N PRO A 389 17.35 -2.02 -16.95
CA PRO A 389 16.10 -2.54 -17.50
C PRO A 389 15.53 -1.62 -18.57
N ASP A 390 14.73 -2.17 -19.49
CA ASP A 390 13.91 -1.39 -20.43
C ASP A 390 12.66 -0.84 -19.75
N ILE A 391 12.11 -1.60 -18.78
CA ILE A 391 10.86 -1.31 -18.08
C ILE A 391 11.01 -1.64 -16.61
N ILE A 392 10.41 -0.81 -15.73
CA ILE A 392 10.21 -1.14 -14.33
C ILE A 392 8.74 -1.57 -14.16
N SER A 393 8.52 -2.69 -13.48
CA SER A 393 7.17 -3.15 -13.12
C SER A 393 6.96 -3.17 -11.62
N THR A 394 5.77 -2.76 -11.16
CA THR A 394 5.41 -2.83 -9.74
C THR A 394 3.89 -2.86 -9.54
N GLY A 395 3.42 -3.44 -8.44
CA GLY A 395 1.99 -3.58 -8.08
C GLY A 395 1.47 -2.51 -7.12
N ASN A 396 2.05 -1.29 -7.11
CA ASN A 396 1.62 -0.24 -6.17
C ASN A 396 1.78 1.17 -6.71
N ILE A 397 0.68 1.93 -6.78
CA ILE A 397 0.68 3.32 -7.25
C ILE A 397 1.62 4.24 -6.44
N GLY A 398 1.77 4.01 -5.15
CA GLY A 398 2.70 4.78 -4.32
C GLY A 398 4.15 4.58 -4.74
N CYS A 399 4.55 3.34 -5.06
CA CYS A 399 5.88 3.02 -5.58
C CYS A 399 6.08 3.61 -6.99
N ILE A 400 5.07 3.52 -7.87
CA ILE A 400 5.12 4.13 -9.20
C ILE A 400 5.42 5.63 -9.07
N ALA A 401 4.58 6.37 -8.34
CA ALA A 401 4.72 7.81 -8.16
C ALA A 401 6.06 8.21 -7.50
N GLN A 402 6.60 7.40 -6.60
CA GLN A 402 7.88 7.68 -5.94
C GLN A 402 9.07 7.44 -6.89
N ILE A 403 9.12 6.28 -7.56
CA ILE A 403 10.24 5.88 -8.41
C ILE A 403 10.29 6.75 -9.68
N GLU A 404 9.13 7.11 -10.25
CA GLU A 404 9.00 7.97 -11.44
C GLU A 404 9.66 9.36 -11.25
N ASN A 405 9.78 9.83 -9.99
CA ASN A 405 10.50 11.07 -9.69
C ASN A 405 12.03 10.91 -9.68
N GLY A 406 12.58 9.71 -9.78
CA GLY A 406 14.01 9.45 -9.70
C GLY A 406 14.61 8.88 -11.00
N THR A 407 13.81 8.45 -11.98
CA THR A 407 14.31 7.85 -13.21
C THR A 407 13.47 8.26 -14.43
N LYS A 408 14.05 8.08 -15.63
CA LYS A 408 13.35 8.22 -16.91
C LYS A 408 12.91 6.87 -17.50
N ILE A 409 13.30 5.75 -16.87
CA ILE A 409 12.88 4.41 -17.30
C ILE A 409 11.37 4.29 -17.13
N PRO A 410 10.63 3.82 -18.14
CA PRO A 410 9.17 3.67 -18.06
C PRO A 410 8.77 2.74 -16.92
N ILE A 411 7.76 3.15 -16.16
CA ILE A 411 7.23 2.37 -15.06
C ILE A 411 5.80 1.97 -15.39
N LEU A 412 5.51 0.67 -15.30
CA LEU A 412 4.20 0.10 -15.54
C LEU A 412 3.70 -0.66 -14.31
N HIS A 413 2.41 -0.60 -14.09
CA HIS A 413 1.79 -1.55 -13.18
C HIS A 413 1.80 -2.96 -13.80
N THR A 414 2.08 -3.97 -12.97
CA THR A 414 2.12 -5.37 -13.43
C THR A 414 0.90 -5.75 -14.26
N VAL A 415 -0.30 -5.33 -13.84
CA VAL A 415 -1.55 -5.62 -14.56
C VAL A 415 -1.61 -5.01 -15.97
N GLU A 416 -0.94 -3.87 -16.21
CA GLU A 416 -0.90 -3.24 -17.55
C GLU A 416 -0.08 -4.09 -18.52
N ILE A 417 1.01 -4.69 -18.04
CA ILE A 417 1.84 -5.63 -18.82
C ILE A 417 1.01 -6.89 -19.14
N ILE A 418 0.39 -7.48 -18.14
CA ILE A 418 -0.39 -8.71 -18.31
C ILE A 418 -1.62 -8.48 -19.22
N ASP A 419 -2.31 -7.33 -19.08
CA ASP A 419 -3.41 -6.96 -19.96
C ASP A 419 -2.94 -6.86 -21.40
N TRP A 420 -1.79 -6.21 -21.66
CA TRP A 420 -1.21 -6.09 -22.99
C TRP A 420 -0.88 -7.45 -23.60
N TYR A 421 -0.12 -8.28 -22.91
CA TYR A 421 0.30 -9.60 -23.40
C TYR A 421 -0.84 -10.65 -23.46
N THR A 422 -2.01 -10.33 -22.96
CA THR A 422 -3.23 -11.15 -23.15
C THR A 422 -4.22 -10.58 -24.14
N GLY A 423 -3.83 -9.55 -24.93
CA GLY A 423 -4.61 -8.96 -26.00
C GLY A 423 -5.27 -7.61 -25.68
N GLY A 424 -4.81 -6.94 -24.62
CA GLY A 424 -5.10 -5.53 -24.35
C GLY A 424 -4.25 -4.58 -25.20
N PRO A 425 -4.47 -3.26 -25.10
CA PRO A 425 -3.68 -2.27 -25.81
C PRO A 425 -2.26 -2.15 -25.24
N LYS A 426 -1.26 -1.86 -26.10
CA LYS A 426 0.09 -1.48 -25.67
C LYS A 426 -0.01 -0.26 -24.74
N PRO A 427 0.67 -0.30 -23.55
CA PRO A 427 0.71 0.86 -22.67
C PRO A 427 1.28 2.11 -23.36
N LYS A 428 0.61 3.25 -23.23
CA LYS A 428 0.99 4.48 -23.95
C LYS A 428 2.40 4.96 -23.68
N ILE A 429 2.90 4.75 -22.46
CA ILE A 429 4.26 5.13 -22.07
C ILE A 429 5.34 4.38 -22.90
N LEU A 430 5.00 3.25 -23.48
CA LEU A 430 5.89 2.47 -24.36
C LEU A 430 5.80 2.85 -25.85
N SER A 431 4.95 3.81 -26.22
CA SER A 431 4.81 4.24 -27.62
C SER A 431 5.97 5.12 -28.06
N SER A 432 6.79 5.60 -27.13
CA SER A 432 7.98 6.44 -27.38
C SER A 432 9.29 5.65 -27.29
N ILE A 433 9.23 4.34 -27.14
CA ILE A 433 10.33 3.36 -27.13
C ILE A 433 10.06 2.38 -28.27
#